data_e024b25f037657c2bb8e101abcb89dd9
#
_entry.id   e024b25f037657c2bb8e101abcb89dd9
#
_cell.length_a   1.000
_cell.length_b   1.000
_cell.length_c   1.000
_cell.angle_alpha   90.00
_cell.angle_beta   90.00
_cell.angle_gamma   90.00
#
_symmetry.space_group_name_H-M   'P 1'
#
loop_
_entity.id
_entity.type
_entity.pdbx_description
1 polymer ?
#
loop_
_entity_poly.entity_id
_entity_poly.type
_entity_poly.pdbx_seq_one_letter_code
_entity_poly.pdbx_strand_id
1 'polypeptide(L)'
;MSDQTAPSHGDEDKQGESGKSERKDGDTSDHSDGDKNGSGNGSGNNGSEKRKGPGKKPLIILAVVAVILLIGGFIWWFATRNQATTDDAYTDGNAITIAPQVSGYVVDLAINDNVYVHKGDLLLVIDKRDYQAQVDAAQAQLGLAEAQLNAALVQLDIARVQYPAQYLQAKAQTSSAEANLKQAQAAWERQHSVDQRATSQQNIDTADAQQQTARANVQQAHAQEQTASLVPQQIRQTVATVEERRQQVQQAEAQLEQARLNLSYCEVRAPSDGWITRRNVNYGSFLQAGVSLLSIVAPDVWVTANFKETQLERMRPGDKVDLEVDAYSKLELHGHIDSVQLGSGSRFSAFPAENATGNFVKIVQRVPVKIVIDSALPRDQPLGLGLSVTPKVYLK
;
A
#
# COMPACT_ATOMS: atom_id res chain seq x y z
N MET A 1 22.12 29.01 -34.64
CA MET A 1 23.53 29.26 -34.31
C MET A 1 23.91 28.04 -33.49
N SER A 2 24.34 26.99 -34.17
CA SER A 2 25.74 26.63 -34.44
C SER A 2 26.33 25.95 -33.21
N ASP A 3 26.82 24.78 -33.10
CA ASP A 3 27.32 23.79 -34.07
C ASP A 3 27.79 22.59 -33.26
N GLN A 4 27.46 21.38 -33.65
CA GLN A 4 28.34 20.29 -34.04
C GLN A 4 29.63 20.10 -33.21
N THR A 5 29.85 18.90 -32.66
CA THR A 5 30.83 17.97 -33.26
C THR A 5 30.90 16.66 -32.45
N ALA A 6 30.67 15.54 -33.10
CA ALA A 6 31.33 14.27 -32.84
C ALA A 6 32.67 14.23 -33.60
N PRO A 7 33.63 13.38 -33.22
CA PRO A 7 34.01 12.24 -34.03
C PRO A 7 34.33 10.98 -33.20
N SER A 8 33.93 9.78 -33.62
CA SER A 8 34.44 8.86 -34.66
C SER A 8 35.81 8.22 -34.36
N HIS A 9 35.74 6.92 -34.43
CA HIS A 9 36.75 5.95 -34.89
C HIS A 9 37.87 5.45 -33.96
N GLY A 10 38.00 4.15 -34.01
CA GLY A 10 39.17 3.35 -33.68
C GLY A 10 38.86 1.86 -33.64
N ASP A 11 38.73 1.25 -34.84
CA ASP A 11 38.95 -0.17 -35.14
C ASP A 11 40.35 -0.59 -34.74
N GLU A 12 40.49 -1.87 -34.36
CA GLU A 12 41.54 -2.83 -34.75
C GLU A 12 41.36 -4.06 -33.86
N ASP A 13 40.81 -5.16 -34.33
CA ASP A 13 41.43 -6.25 -35.09
C ASP A 13 42.70 -6.86 -34.45
N LYS A 14 42.60 -8.15 -34.16
CA LYS A 14 43.50 -9.31 -34.41
C LYS A 14 43.09 -10.44 -33.46
N GLN A 15 42.48 -11.54 -33.99
CA GLN A 15 43.11 -12.71 -34.64
C GLN A 15 44.15 -13.42 -33.77
N GLY A 16 43.96 -14.69 -33.64
CA GLY A 16 44.95 -15.72 -33.36
C GLY A 16 44.37 -16.83 -32.51
N GLU A 17 43.91 -17.87 -33.11
CA GLU A 17 44.50 -19.17 -33.45
C GLU A 17 44.38 -20.15 -32.28
N SER A 18 43.59 -21.21 -32.44
CA SER A 18 43.97 -22.51 -33.10
C SER A 18 44.71 -23.47 -32.17
N GLY A 19 44.14 -24.63 -31.95
CA GLY A 19 44.74 -25.79 -31.32
C GLY A 19 43.69 -26.83 -30.99
N LYS A 20 43.22 -27.59 -31.78
CA LYS A 20 43.26 -28.84 -32.55
C LYS A 20 44.33 -29.81 -32.02
N SER A 21 43.86 -30.95 -31.52
CA SER A 21 44.38 -32.33 -31.76
C SER A 21 43.60 -33.25 -30.84
N GLU A 22 42.88 -34.15 -31.43
CA GLU A 22 43.18 -35.48 -31.94
C GLU A 22 42.91 -36.54 -30.90
N ARG A 23 41.83 -37.28 -31.15
CA ARG A 23 41.71 -38.70 -31.54
C ARG A 23 42.80 -39.63 -31.04
N LYS A 24 42.40 -40.67 -30.34
CA LYS A 24 42.77 -42.05 -30.69
C LYS A 24 41.75 -43.04 -30.20
N ASP A 25 41.19 -43.67 -31.14
CA ASP A 25 40.69 -44.99 -31.34
C ASP A 25 41.64 -46.08 -30.81
N GLY A 26 41.06 -47.22 -30.59
CA GLY A 26 41.71 -48.52 -30.44
C GLY A 26 40.80 -49.42 -29.66
N ASP A 27 39.88 -50.11 -30.18
CA ASP A 27 39.77 -51.26 -31.12
C ASP A 27 40.58 -52.49 -30.70
N THR A 28 39.94 -53.58 -30.96
CA THR A 28 40.30 -55.00 -31.05
C THR A 28 39.97 -55.85 -29.86
N SER A 29 38.88 -56.69 -29.98
CA SER A 29 38.88 -58.03 -30.61
C SER A 29 39.95 -58.94 -29.99
N ASP A 30 39.76 -60.12 -29.63
CA ASP A 30 39.26 -61.23 -30.39
C ASP A 30 39.29 -62.52 -29.55
N HIS A 31 38.39 -63.46 -29.79
CA HIS A 31 38.54 -64.91 -29.94
C HIS A 31 39.46 -65.66 -28.89
N SER A 32 39.07 -66.75 -28.38
CA SER A 32 38.80 -68.02 -29.00
C SER A 32 38.53 -69.09 -27.96
N ASP A 33 37.57 -69.87 -28.22
CA ASP A 33 37.62 -71.33 -28.43
C ASP A 33 38.70 -72.13 -27.69
N GLY A 34 38.23 -73.22 -27.09
CA GLY A 34 39.07 -74.30 -26.59
C GLY A 34 38.32 -75.41 -25.93
N ASP A 35 37.65 -76.15 -26.74
CA ASP A 35 37.26 -77.54 -26.69
C ASP A 35 38.33 -78.50 -26.09
N LYS A 36 37.91 -79.47 -25.33
CA LYS A 36 38.29 -80.88 -25.34
C LYS A 36 38.06 -81.58 -24.00
N ASN A 37 36.98 -82.38 -23.94
CA ASN A 37 37.01 -83.84 -24.05
C ASN A 37 37.96 -84.55 -23.14
N GLY A 38 37.39 -85.37 -22.25
CA GLY A 38 38.06 -86.36 -21.40
C GLY A 38 37.07 -87.35 -20.84
N SER A 39 36.83 -88.38 -21.58
CA SER A 39 36.11 -89.60 -21.24
C SER A 39 36.75 -90.32 -20.04
N GLY A 40 35.96 -90.80 -19.10
CA GLY A 40 36.37 -91.72 -18.05
C GLY A 40 35.20 -92.49 -17.49
N ASN A 41 35.05 -93.65 -18.03
CA ASN A 41 34.11 -94.71 -17.73
C ASN A 41 34.38 -95.31 -16.27
N GLY A 42 33.33 -95.63 -15.56
CA GLY A 42 33.46 -96.32 -14.26
C GLY A 42 32.12 -96.74 -13.65
N SER A 43 31.74 -97.91 -14.09
CA SER A 43 30.63 -98.76 -13.64
C SER A 43 30.47 -98.90 -12.13
N GLY A 44 29.21 -98.95 -11.71
CA GLY A 44 28.89 -99.81 -10.56
C GLY A 44 27.97 -99.26 -9.46
N ASN A 45 26.86 -99.71 -9.53
CA ASN A 45 26.08 -100.47 -8.52
C ASN A 45 24.83 -99.77 -7.93
N ASN A 46 23.78 -100.58 -8.04
CA ASN A 46 22.44 -100.39 -7.51
C ASN A 46 22.35 -100.03 -6.04
N GLY A 47 21.53 -99.11 -5.71
CA GLY A 47 21.00 -98.83 -4.37
C GLY A 47 19.66 -98.11 -4.49
N SER A 48 18.58 -98.83 -4.59
CA SER A 48 17.22 -98.34 -4.58
C SER A 48 16.90 -97.69 -3.19
N GLU A 49 17.07 -96.40 -3.03
CA GLU A 49 16.47 -95.68 -1.94
C GLU A 49 15.19 -94.97 -2.39
N LYS A 50 14.09 -95.45 -1.81
CA LYS A 50 12.77 -94.77 -1.92
C LYS A 50 12.88 -93.31 -1.45
N ARG A 51 12.88 -92.34 -2.38
CA ARG A 51 12.65 -90.93 -2.08
C ARG A 51 11.23 -90.77 -1.55
N LYS A 52 11.10 -90.62 -0.19
CA LYS A 52 9.91 -90.03 0.44
C LYS A 52 9.70 -88.66 -0.16
N GLY A 53 8.59 -88.45 -0.84
CA GLY A 53 8.18 -87.16 -1.36
C GLY A 53 8.15 -86.09 -0.24
N PRO A 54 8.45 -84.82 -0.55
CA PRO A 54 8.46 -83.77 0.49
C PRO A 54 7.06 -83.65 1.10
N GLY A 55 7.04 -83.88 2.42
CA GLY A 55 5.81 -83.83 3.19
C GLY A 55 5.09 -82.50 2.94
N LYS A 56 3.76 -82.51 2.85
CA LYS A 56 2.89 -81.33 2.57
C LYS A 56 3.08 -80.19 3.55
N LYS A 57 3.82 -80.37 4.66
CA LYS A 57 4.12 -79.37 5.68
C LYS A 57 4.94 -78.13 5.15
N PRO A 58 6.07 -78.29 4.39
CA PRO A 58 6.78 -77.12 3.90
C PRO A 58 5.97 -76.31 2.85
N LEU A 59 5.10 -77.01 2.11
CA LEU A 59 4.25 -76.33 1.10
C LEU A 59 3.12 -75.52 1.78
N ILE A 60 2.59 -76.00 2.90
CA ILE A 60 1.63 -75.25 3.74
C ILE A 60 2.28 -74.03 4.39
N ILE A 61 3.52 -74.16 4.91
CA ILE A 61 4.27 -73.03 5.47
C ILE A 61 4.56 -71.99 4.40
N LEU A 62 4.97 -72.39 3.20
CA LEU A 62 5.19 -71.49 2.06
C LEU A 62 3.90 -70.77 1.64
N ALA A 63 2.77 -71.50 1.60
CA ALA A 63 1.46 -70.90 1.29
C ALA A 63 1.02 -69.89 2.36
N VAL A 64 1.22 -70.17 3.67
CA VAL A 64 0.91 -69.24 4.76
C VAL A 64 1.78 -68.00 4.68
N VAL A 65 3.09 -68.12 4.43
CA VAL A 65 4.00 -66.98 4.24
C VAL A 65 3.58 -66.13 3.03
N ALA A 66 3.22 -66.76 1.90
CA ALA A 66 2.72 -66.07 0.71
C ALA A 66 1.43 -65.30 1.02
N VAL A 67 0.49 -65.88 1.76
CA VAL A 67 -0.75 -65.20 2.18
C VAL A 67 -0.47 -64.00 3.10
N ILE A 68 0.46 -64.15 4.04
CA ILE A 68 0.87 -63.05 4.95
C ILE A 68 1.52 -61.90 4.14
N LEU A 69 2.38 -62.22 3.17
CA LEU A 69 2.99 -61.22 2.28
C LEU A 69 1.95 -60.53 1.36
N LEU A 70 0.97 -61.29 0.87
CA LEU A 70 -0.13 -60.72 0.07
C LEU A 70 -1.03 -59.81 0.92
N ILE A 71 -1.36 -60.22 2.14
CA ILE A 71 -2.14 -59.38 3.09
C ILE A 71 -1.32 -58.17 3.48
N GLY A 72 -0.04 -58.31 3.83
CA GLY A 72 0.85 -57.17 4.12
C GLY A 72 1.00 -56.23 2.94
N GLY A 73 1.20 -56.75 1.75
CA GLY A 73 1.26 -55.99 0.49
C GLY A 73 -0.06 -55.27 0.16
N PHE A 74 -1.19 -55.96 0.42
CA PHE A 74 -2.52 -55.37 0.22
C PHE A 74 -2.80 -54.24 1.25
N ILE A 75 -2.47 -54.44 2.50
CA ILE A 75 -2.61 -53.42 3.54
C ILE A 75 -1.71 -52.21 3.20
N TRP A 76 -0.45 -52.44 2.83
CA TRP A 76 0.49 -51.40 2.43
C TRP A 76 0.00 -50.64 1.17
N TRP A 77 -0.46 -51.35 0.17
CA TRP A 77 -1.03 -50.76 -1.04
C TRP A 77 -2.30 -49.94 -0.74
N PHE A 78 -3.18 -50.47 0.12
CA PHE A 78 -4.41 -49.76 0.52
C PHE A 78 -4.11 -48.50 1.33
N ALA A 79 -3.12 -48.55 2.22
CA ALA A 79 -2.69 -47.41 3.02
C ALA A 79 -2.03 -46.31 2.18
N THR A 80 -1.24 -46.70 1.16
CA THR A 80 -0.55 -45.72 0.29
C THR A 80 -1.43 -45.17 -0.81
N ARG A 81 -2.47 -45.89 -1.23
CA ARG A 81 -3.41 -45.46 -2.28
C ARG A 81 -4.19 -44.19 -1.94
N ASN A 82 -4.40 -43.93 -0.65
CA ASN A 82 -5.19 -42.80 -0.15
C ASN A 82 -4.31 -41.60 0.27
N GLN A 83 -3.09 -41.53 -0.24
CA GLN A 83 -2.17 -40.43 0.05
C GLN A 83 -1.70 -39.79 -1.26
N ALA A 84 -1.64 -38.47 -1.26
CA ALA A 84 -1.02 -37.71 -2.34
C ALA A 84 0.16 -36.90 -1.77
N THR A 85 1.30 -37.02 -2.40
CA THR A 85 2.52 -36.31 -2.02
C THR A 85 3.06 -35.52 -3.21
N THR A 86 3.74 -34.43 -2.95
CA THR A 86 4.51 -33.69 -3.93
C THR A 86 5.81 -33.21 -3.31
N ASP A 87 6.86 -33.16 -4.10
CA ASP A 87 8.16 -32.59 -3.78
C ASP A 87 8.29 -31.12 -4.24
N ASP A 88 7.27 -30.62 -4.94
CA ASP A 88 7.19 -29.25 -5.43
C ASP A 88 6.26 -28.44 -4.54
N ALA A 89 6.72 -28.18 -3.32
CA ALA A 89 6.03 -27.35 -2.35
C ALA A 89 7.02 -26.51 -1.55
N TYR A 90 6.58 -25.34 -1.16
CA TYR A 90 7.41 -24.40 -0.40
C TYR A 90 6.55 -23.60 0.58
N THR A 91 7.22 -23.13 1.63
CA THR A 91 6.62 -22.19 2.58
C THR A 91 6.42 -20.84 1.90
N ASP A 92 5.26 -20.25 2.10
CA ASP A 92 4.86 -18.96 1.57
C ASP A 92 4.20 -18.14 2.69
N GLY A 93 4.08 -16.83 2.53
CA GLY A 93 3.54 -15.96 3.57
C GLY A 93 3.52 -14.50 3.16
N ASN A 94 3.06 -13.66 4.07
CA ASN A 94 2.98 -12.24 3.86
C ASN A 94 4.33 -11.57 4.13
N ALA A 95 4.98 -11.07 3.08
CA ALA A 95 6.16 -10.22 3.19
C ALA A 95 5.76 -8.76 2.94
N ILE A 96 5.81 -7.93 3.97
CA ILE A 96 5.45 -6.51 3.91
C ILE A 96 6.71 -5.72 3.62
N THR A 97 6.77 -5.08 2.46
CA THR A 97 7.87 -4.21 2.09
C THR A 97 7.68 -2.83 2.72
N ILE A 98 8.68 -2.37 3.45
CA ILE A 98 8.70 -1.06 4.09
C ILE A 98 9.47 -0.09 3.20
N ALA A 99 8.81 1.03 2.90
CA ALA A 99 9.40 2.16 2.18
C ALA A 99 9.13 3.45 2.96
N PRO A 100 10.06 4.42 2.98
CA PRO A 100 9.86 5.68 3.67
C PRO A 100 8.88 6.55 2.87
N GLN A 101 8.11 7.37 3.57
CA GLN A 101 7.19 8.33 2.95
C GLN A 101 7.86 9.68 2.70
N VAL A 102 9.00 9.94 3.34
CA VAL A 102 9.78 11.17 3.23
C VAL A 102 11.24 10.85 2.91
N SER A 103 11.94 11.78 2.27
CA SER A 103 13.34 11.62 1.89
C SER A 103 14.27 12.25 2.94
N GLY A 104 15.47 11.69 3.12
CA GLY A 104 16.48 12.27 4.03
C GLY A 104 17.54 11.28 4.43
N TYR A 105 18.49 11.71 5.26
CA TYR A 105 19.56 10.87 5.78
C TYR A 105 19.11 10.07 7.00
N VAL A 106 19.55 8.82 7.10
CA VAL A 106 19.34 7.99 8.30
C VAL A 106 20.27 8.45 9.40
N VAL A 107 19.69 8.92 10.50
CA VAL A 107 20.44 9.41 11.69
C VAL A 107 20.40 8.43 12.85
N ASP A 108 19.50 7.46 12.81
CA ASP A 108 19.43 6.36 13.77
C ASP A 108 18.87 5.11 13.09
N LEU A 109 19.41 3.94 13.46
CA LEU A 109 19.01 2.65 12.94
C LEU A 109 18.88 1.69 14.10
N ALA A 110 17.66 1.47 14.57
CA ALA A 110 17.35 0.69 15.77
C ALA A 110 17.31 -0.82 15.52
N ILE A 111 17.49 -1.27 14.28
CA ILE A 111 17.27 -2.65 13.86
C ILE A 111 18.52 -3.27 13.20
N ASN A 112 18.61 -4.59 13.34
CA ASN A 112 19.58 -5.45 12.62
C ASN A 112 18.84 -6.43 11.70
N ASP A 113 19.61 -7.14 10.87
CA ASP A 113 19.10 -8.20 10.01
C ASP A 113 18.58 -9.38 10.83
N ASN A 114 17.52 -10.01 10.38
CA ASN A 114 16.95 -11.24 10.94
C ASN A 114 16.49 -11.13 12.41
N VAL A 115 16.12 -9.94 12.85
CA VAL A 115 15.56 -9.67 14.19
C VAL A 115 14.04 -9.67 14.13
N TYR A 116 13.40 -10.20 15.15
CA TYR A 116 11.97 -10.11 15.34
C TYR A 116 11.59 -8.73 15.87
N VAL A 117 10.56 -8.12 15.28
CA VAL A 117 10.02 -6.83 15.70
C VAL A 117 8.52 -6.93 15.95
N HIS A 118 8.03 -6.09 16.87
CA HIS A 118 6.62 -5.96 17.15
C HIS A 118 6.04 -4.75 16.39
N LYS A 119 4.76 -4.81 16.15
CA LYS A 119 4.02 -3.67 15.58
C LYS A 119 4.23 -2.41 16.42
N GLY A 120 4.65 -1.34 15.75
CA GLY A 120 4.94 -0.04 16.37
C GLY A 120 6.40 0.15 16.79
N ASP A 121 7.24 -0.88 16.76
CA ASP A 121 8.66 -0.75 17.06
C ASP A 121 9.33 0.22 16.09
N LEU A 122 10.24 1.03 16.62
CA LEU A 122 11.01 1.97 15.84
C LEU A 122 12.07 1.21 15.01
N LEU A 123 12.03 1.37 13.70
CA LEU A 123 12.97 0.72 12.80
C LEU A 123 14.17 1.63 12.50
N LEU A 124 13.89 2.85 12.10
CA LEU A 124 14.92 3.85 11.82
C LEU A 124 14.35 5.28 11.98
N VAL A 125 15.26 6.23 12.09
CA VAL A 125 14.93 7.67 12.14
C VAL A 125 15.64 8.38 11.01
N ILE A 126 14.87 9.14 10.23
CA ILE A 126 15.34 10.07 9.20
C ILE A 126 15.62 11.41 9.86
N ASP A 127 16.58 12.19 9.37
CA ASP A 127 16.91 13.52 9.90
C ASP A 127 15.66 14.42 9.93
N LYS A 128 15.28 14.83 11.14
CA LYS A 128 14.05 15.59 11.39
C LYS A 128 14.22 17.09 11.26
N ARG A 129 15.46 17.60 11.16
CA ARG A 129 15.74 19.04 11.29
C ARG A 129 15.00 19.89 10.27
N ASP A 130 15.01 19.47 9.01
CA ASP A 130 14.33 20.18 7.93
C ASP A 130 12.80 20.11 8.09
N TYR A 131 12.26 18.97 8.50
CA TYR A 131 10.84 18.77 8.74
C TYR A 131 10.35 19.54 9.99
N GLN A 132 11.18 19.60 11.03
CA GLN A 132 10.88 20.44 12.21
C GLN A 132 10.84 21.92 11.84
N ALA A 133 11.79 22.39 11.03
CA ALA A 133 11.78 23.78 10.55
C ALA A 133 10.52 24.10 9.70
N GLN A 134 10.02 23.11 8.91
CA GLN A 134 8.76 23.27 8.19
C GLN A 134 7.56 23.37 9.12
N VAL A 135 7.53 22.57 10.20
CA VAL A 135 6.46 22.66 11.22
C VAL A 135 6.50 24.03 11.89
N ASP A 136 7.68 24.53 12.27
CA ASP A 136 7.85 25.83 12.94
C ASP A 136 7.42 26.98 12.01
N ALA A 137 7.75 26.89 10.71
CA ALA A 137 7.31 27.87 9.71
C ALA A 137 5.79 27.85 9.51
N ALA A 138 5.18 26.67 9.41
CA ALA A 138 3.74 26.53 9.27
C ALA A 138 2.99 27.01 10.55
N GLN A 139 3.55 26.76 11.73
CA GLN A 139 3.02 27.26 12.99
C GLN A 139 3.06 28.80 13.07
N ALA A 140 4.14 29.43 12.59
CA ALA A 140 4.23 30.88 12.50
C ALA A 140 3.21 31.45 11.51
N GLN A 141 2.98 30.78 10.39
CA GLN A 141 1.97 31.17 9.40
C GLN A 141 0.54 31.08 9.97
N LEU A 142 0.24 30.05 10.75
CA LEU A 142 -1.03 29.93 11.46
C LEU A 142 -1.21 31.10 12.45
N GLY A 143 -0.21 31.39 13.28
CA GLY A 143 -0.27 32.51 14.20
C GLY A 143 -0.49 33.86 13.52
N LEU A 144 0.09 34.08 12.34
CA LEU A 144 -0.19 35.28 11.52
C LEU A 144 -1.64 35.34 11.05
N ALA A 145 -2.18 34.22 10.52
CA ALA A 145 -3.57 34.12 10.05
C ALA A 145 -4.57 34.36 11.20
N GLU A 146 -4.32 33.80 12.39
CA GLU A 146 -5.13 34.00 13.60
C GLU A 146 -5.11 35.47 14.04
N ALA A 147 -3.94 36.12 14.02
CA ALA A 147 -3.83 37.56 14.34
C ALA A 147 -4.62 38.43 13.36
N GLN A 148 -4.60 38.09 12.05
CA GLN A 148 -5.39 38.79 11.03
C GLN A 148 -6.90 38.56 11.19
N LEU A 149 -7.32 37.37 11.56
CA LEU A 149 -8.72 37.09 11.90
C LEU A 149 -9.17 37.91 13.11
N ASN A 150 -8.38 37.94 14.15
CA ASN A 150 -8.69 38.72 15.33
C ASN A 150 -8.80 40.23 15.02
N ALA A 151 -7.90 40.76 14.19
CA ALA A 151 -8.01 42.15 13.73
C ALA A 151 -9.30 42.41 12.93
N ALA A 152 -9.72 41.46 12.06
CA ALA A 152 -10.96 41.57 11.31
C ALA A 152 -12.21 41.50 12.24
N LEU A 153 -12.17 40.68 13.30
CA LEU A 153 -13.24 40.58 14.28
C LEU A 153 -13.39 41.92 15.07
N VAL A 154 -12.28 42.51 15.48
CA VAL A 154 -12.30 43.85 16.14
C VAL A 154 -12.87 44.90 15.18
N GLN A 155 -12.49 44.85 13.88
CA GLN A 155 -13.03 45.78 12.90
C GLN A 155 -14.54 45.60 12.69
N LEU A 156 -15.05 44.35 12.73
CA LEU A 156 -16.48 44.08 12.69
C LEU A 156 -17.22 44.65 13.89
N ASP A 157 -16.66 44.54 15.08
CA ASP A 157 -17.28 45.08 16.30
C ASP A 157 -17.34 46.61 16.26
N ILE A 158 -16.26 47.28 15.77
CA ILE A 158 -16.26 48.71 15.52
C ILE A 158 -17.34 49.07 14.49
N ALA A 159 -17.43 48.36 13.39
CA ALA A 159 -18.40 48.62 12.31
C ALA A 159 -19.86 48.48 12.77
N ARG A 160 -20.15 47.55 13.66
CA ARG A 160 -21.49 47.34 14.26
C ARG A 160 -21.95 48.54 15.13
N VAL A 161 -21.06 49.32 15.65
CA VAL A 161 -21.36 50.54 16.42
C VAL A 161 -21.34 51.77 15.51
N GLN A 162 -20.33 51.90 14.66
CA GLN A 162 -20.07 53.10 13.88
C GLN A 162 -21.15 53.33 12.78
N TYR A 163 -21.50 52.28 12.00
CA TYR A 163 -22.46 52.50 10.91
C TYR A 163 -23.88 52.84 11.40
N PRO A 164 -24.45 52.20 12.42
CA PRO A 164 -25.74 52.65 12.98
C PRO A 164 -25.69 54.06 13.54
N ALA A 165 -24.57 54.46 14.23
CA ALA A 165 -24.42 55.82 14.75
C ALA A 165 -24.39 56.86 13.62
N GLN A 166 -23.70 56.60 12.48
CA GLN A 166 -23.68 57.47 11.30
C GLN A 166 -25.09 57.60 10.67
N TYR A 167 -25.85 56.48 10.62
CA TYR A 167 -27.24 56.52 10.11
C TYR A 167 -28.14 57.38 11.02
N LEU A 168 -28.05 57.24 12.37
CA LEU A 168 -28.81 58.06 13.29
C LEU A 168 -28.46 59.53 13.19
N GLN A 169 -27.19 59.86 12.99
CA GLN A 169 -26.73 61.25 12.78
C GLN A 169 -27.32 61.83 11.45
N ALA A 170 -27.27 61.12 10.35
CA ALA A 170 -27.84 61.53 9.11
C ALA A 170 -29.37 61.75 9.21
N LYS A 171 -30.06 60.82 9.86
CA LYS A 171 -31.50 60.94 10.14
C LYS A 171 -31.87 62.17 10.96
N ALA A 172 -31.06 62.49 12.00
CA ALA A 172 -31.24 63.69 12.77
C ALA A 172 -31.03 64.96 11.93
N GLN A 173 -30.09 64.98 10.99
CA GLN A 173 -29.87 66.08 10.05
C GLN A 173 -31.07 66.26 9.09
N THR A 174 -31.62 65.14 8.56
CA THR A 174 -32.85 65.18 7.74
C THR A 174 -34.00 65.81 8.50
N SER A 175 -34.25 65.35 9.75
CA SER A 175 -35.32 65.91 10.60
C SER A 175 -35.14 67.40 10.88
N SER A 176 -33.90 67.86 11.07
CA SER A 176 -33.60 69.32 11.23
C SER A 176 -33.87 70.11 9.95
N ALA A 177 -33.46 69.58 8.78
CA ALA A 177 -33.68 70.21 7.50
C ALA A 177 -35.20 70.30 7.17
N GLU A 178 -35.97 69.25 7.46
CA GLU A 178 -37.43 69.25 7.32
C GLU A 178 -38.13 70.28 8.21
N ALA A 179 -37.68 70.37 9.49
CA ALA A 179 -38.18 71.40 10.37
C ALA A 179 -37.92 72.85 9.84
N ASN A 180 -36.72 73.08 9.30
CA ASN A 180 -36.37 74.35 8.66
C ASN A 180 -37.20 74.63 7.40
N LEU A 181 -37.48 73.59 6.56
CA LEU A 181 -38.34 73.73 5.41
C LEU A 181 -39.76 74.12 5.82
N LYS A 182 -40.30 73.42 6.85
CA LYS A 182 -41.63 73.73 7.40
C LYS A 182 -41.73 75.18 7.86
N GLN A 183 -40.67 75.71 8.52
CA GLN A 183 -40.61 77.09 8.95
C GLN A 183 -40.55 78.08 7.74
N ALA A 184 -39.72 77.75 6.73
CA ALA A 184 -39.63 78.56 5.52
C ALA A 184 -40.94 78.55 4.71
N GLN A 185 -41.61 77.41 4.63
CA GLN A 185 -42.96 77.29 4.00
C GLN A 185 -43.98 78.20 4.70
N ALA A 186 -44.08 78.11 6.03
CA ALA A 186 -44.99 78.96 6.78
C ALA A 186 -44.69 80.47 6.65
N ALA A 187 -43.42 80.86 6.47
CA ALA A 187 -43.02 82.23 6.15
C ALA A 187 -43.45 82.65 4.75
N TRP A 188 -43.25 81.75 3.77
CA TRP A 188 -43.64 81.90 2.44
C TRP A 188 -45.16 82.03 2.28
N GLU A 189 -45.95 81.17 2.88
CA GLU A 189 -47.42 81.27 2.88
C GLU A 189 -47.89 82.58 3.52
N ARG A 190 -47.31 83.03 4.62
CA ARG A 190 -47.67 84.31 5.21
C ARG A 190 -47.39 85.49 4.24
N GLN A 191 -46.26 85.55 3.49
CA GLN A 191 -45.97 86.61 2.57
C GLN A 191 -46.85 86.63 1.32
N HIS A 192 -47.24 85.42 0.85
CA HIS A 192 -48.13 85.30 -0.35
C HIS A 192 -49.62 85.42 -0.05
N SER A 193 -50.04 85.26 1.25
CA SER A 193 -51.44 85.44 1.68
C SER A 193 -51.83 86.91 2.02
N VAL A 194 -50.88 87.80 2.14
CA VAL A 194 -51.09 89.23 2.47
C VAL A 194 -51.32 89.99 1.19
N ASP A 195 -52.19 91.07 1.22
CA ASP A 195 -52.42 91.96 0.09
C ASP A 195 -51.12 92.57 -0.39
N GLN A 196 -50.92 92.62 -1.73
CA GLN A 196 -49.72 93.15 -2.36
C GLN A 196 -49.42 94.63 -1.95
N ARG A 197 -50.38 95.37 -1.40
CA ARG A 197 -50.16 96.69 -0.85
C ARG A 197 -49.52 96.71 0.52
N ALA A 198 -49.52 95.56 1.24
CA ALA A 198 -49.04 95.46 2.60
C ALA A 198 -47.66 94.76 2.74
N THR A 199 -47.07 94.19 1.64
CA THR A 199 -45.77 93.58 1.61
C THR A 199 -44.92 94.11 0.41
N SER A 200 -43.60 94.14 0.52
CA SER A 200 -42.73 94.57 -0.59
C SER A 200 -42.37 93.38 -1.47
N GLN A 201 -42.14 93.63 -2.80
CA GLN A 201 -41.70 92.57 -3.73
C GLN A 201 -40.40 91.91 -3.24
N GLN A 202 -39.49 92.65 -2.60
CA GLN A 202 -38.27 92.18 -2.06
C GLN A 202 -38.50 91.09 -0.92
N ASN A 203 -39.54 91.27 -0.10
CA ASN A 203 -39.89 90.33 0.96
C ASN A 203 -40.45 89.03 0.34
N ILE A 204 -41.20 89.08 -0.71
CA ILE A 204 -41.73 87.92 -1.46
C ILE A 204 -40.55 87.18 -2.08
N ASP A 205 -39.68 87.84 -2.85
CA ASP A 205 -38.50 87.23 -3.50
C ASP A 205 -37.58 86.62 -2.47
N THR A 206 -37.42 87.20 -1.28
CA THR A 206 -36.61 86.69 -0.20
C THR A 206 -37.25 85.41 0.39
N ALA A 207 -38.57 85.38 0.57
CA ALA A 207 -39.28 84.20 1.09
C ALA A 207 -39.24 83.04 0.07
N ASP A 208 -39.34 83.31 -1.23
CA ASP A 208 -39.20 82.31 -2.29
C ASP A 208 -37.79 81.69 -2.27
N ALA A 209 -36.75 82.57 -2.27
CA ALA A 209 -35.37 82.09 -2.17
C ALA A 209 -35.09 81.27 -0.98
N GLN A 210 -35.63 81.68 0.22
CA GLN A 210 -35.48 80.88 1.48
C GLN A 210 -36.18 79.56 1.36
N GLN A 211 -37.40 79.47 0.87
CA GLN A 211 -38.12 78.22 0.64
C GLN A 211 -37.38 77.26 -0.28
N GLN A 212 -36.90 77.81 -1.43
CA GLN A 212 -36.16 77.05 -2.42
C GLN A 212 -34.85 76.49 -1.81
N THR A 213 -34.11 77.32 -1.10
CA THR A 213 -32.89 76.88 -0.34
C THR A 213 -33.19 75.80 0.68
N ALA A 214 -34.26 75.96 1.47
CA ALA A 214 -34.67 74.95 2.43
C ALA A 214 -35.06 73.62 1.78
N ARG A 215 -35.74 73.64 0.63
CA ARG A 215 -36.03 72.41 -0.18
C ARG A 215 -34.77 71.75 -0.65
N ALA A 216 -33.80 72.46 -1.19
CA ALA A 216 -32.52 71.93 -1.61
C ALA A 216 -31.76 71.28 -0.45
N ASN A 217 -31.77 71.88 0.74
CA ASN A 217 -31.17 71.35 1.93
C ASN A 217 -31.81 70.02 2.41
N VAL A 218 -33.15 69.90 2.30
CA VAL A 218 -33.86 68.63 2.58
C VAL A 218 -33.45 67.55 1.63
N GLN A 219 -33.41 67.88 0.30
CA GLN A 219 -32.98 66.89 -0.70
C GLN A 219 -31.55 66.41 -0.43
N GLN A 220 -30.63 67.32 -0.07
CA GLN A 220 -29.26 66.94 0.28
C GLN A 220 -29.22 66.07 1.54
N ALA A 221 -29.97 66.38 2.60
CA ALA A 221 -30.04 65.61 3.83
C ALA A 221 -30.62 64.21 3.58
N HIS A 222 -31.68 64.10 2.77
CA HIS A 222 -32.23 62.79 2.39
C HIS A 222 -31.22 61.94 1.60
N ALA A 223 -30.48 62.54 0.65
CA ALA A 223 -29.43 61.81 -0.06
C ALA A 223 -28.33 61.28 0.89
N GLN A 224 -27.96 62.05 1.89
CA GLN A 224 -27.01 61.61 2.92
C GLN A 224 -27.59 60.52 3.80
N GLU A 225 -28.85 60.66 4.22
CA GLU A 225 -29.54 59.56 4.99
C GLU A 225 -29.66 58.26 4.19
N GLN A 226 -30.03 58.37 2.89
CA GLN A 226 -30.12 57.22 2.01
C GLN A 226 -28.76 56.51 1.89
N THR A 227 -27.66 57.24 1.77
CA THR A 227 -26.30 56.65 1.75
C THR A 227 -25.96 56.01 3.12
N ALA A 228 -26.28 56.69 4.22
CA ALA A 228 -26.04 56.19 5.55
C ALA A 228 -26.94 54.97 5.90
N SER A 229 -28.10 54.81 5.26
CA SER A 229 -29.02 53.69 5.47
C SER A 229 -28.49 52.33 4.98
N LEU A 230 -27.37 52.32 4.25
CA LEU A 230 -26.72 51.12 3.76
C LEU A 230 -25.99 50.29 4.87
N VAL A 231 -26.32 50.53 6.14
CA VAL A 231 -25.77 49.84 7.30
C VAL A 231 -25.72 48.32 7.17
N PRO A 232 -26.81 47.59 6.74
CA PRO A 232 -26.76 46.14 6.62
C PRO A 232 -25.80 45.66 5.54
N GLN A 233 -25.63 46.42 4.48
CA GLN A 233 -24.69 46.09 3.39
C GLN A 233 -23.23 46.24 3.84
N GLN A 234 -22.93 47.34 4.54
CA GLN A 234 -21.60 47.64 5.09
C GLN A 234 -21.19 46.58 6.14
N ILE A 235 -22.11 46.23 7.02
CA ILE A 235 -21.86 45.17 8.01
C ILE A 235 -21.66 43.83 7.31
N ARG A 236 -22.49 43.45 6.32
CA ARG A 236 -22.30 42.21 5.55
C ARG A 236 -20.93 42.14 4.86
N GLN A 237 -20.45 43.27 4.31
CA GLN A 237 -19.11 43.34 3.74
C GLN A 237 -18.03 43.06 4.77
N THR A 238 -18.11 43.63 5.95
CA THR A 238 -17.15 43.37 7.02
C THR A 238 -17.24 41.93 7.55
N VAL A 239 -18.46 41.35 7.63
CA VAL A 239 -18.66 39.93 7.93
C VAL A 239 -18.01 39.04 6.86
N ALA A 240 -18.14 39.38 5.58
CA ALA A 240 -17.49 38.62 4.52
C ALA A 240 -15.96 38.62 4.62
N THR A 241 -15.38 39.76 5.03
CA THR A 241 -13.93 39.87 5.32
C THR A 241 -13.53 38.95 6.50
N VAL A 242 -14.33 38.91 7.56
CA VAL A 242 -14.07 37.99 8.69
C VAL A 242 -14.12 36.53 8.22
N GLU A 243 -15.09 36.18 7.40
CA GLU A 243 -15.20 34.82 6.86
C GLU A 243 -14.01 34.46 5.95
N GLU A 244 -13.56 35.38 5.10
CA GLU A 244 -12.34 35.23 4.31
C GLU A 244 -11.13 34.95 5.20
N ARG A 245 -10.93 35.71 6.29
CA ARG A 245 -9.84 35.48 7.24
C ARG A 245 -9.95 34.14 7.98
N ARG A 246 -11.18 33.73 8.28
CA ARG A 246 -11.44 32.38 8.87
C ARG A 246 -10.99 31.27 7.94
N GLN A 247 -11.30 31.39 6.63
CA GLN A 247 -10.83 30.40 5.64
C GLN A 247 -9.30 30.40 5.51
N GLN A 248 -8.64 31.54 5.68
CA GLN A 248 -7.17 31.62 5.71
C GLN A 248 -6.57 30.89 6.93
N VAL A 249 -7.22 30.99 8.10
CA VAL A 249 -6.84 30.20 9.29
C VAL A 249 -6.96 28.69 9.02
N GLN A 250 -8.09 28.24 8.47
CA GLN A 250 -8.27 26.83 8.13
C GLN A 250 -7.23 26.33 7.12
N GLN A 251 -6.86 27.15 6.15
CA GLN A 251 -5.80 26.80 5.21
C GLN A 251 -4.44 26.66 5.90
N ALA A 252 -4.10 27.57 6.83
CA ALA A 252 -2.86 27.52 7.60
C ALA A 252 -2.83 26.34 8.57
N GLU A 253 -3.97 25.98 9.19
CA GLU A 253 -4.12 24.78 10.02
C GLU A 253 -3.84 23.51 9.20
N ALA A 254 -4.41 23.41 8.00
CA ALA A 254 -4.17 22.26 7.10
C ALA A 254 -2.69 22.15 6.67
N GLN A 255 -2.02 23.28 6.44
CA GLN A 255 -0.58 23.30 6.13
C GLN A 255 0.26 22.86 7.33
N LEU A 256 -0.10 23.28 8.55
CA LEU A 256 0.56 22.85 9.77
C LEU A 256 0.41 21.34 10.00
N GLU A 257 -0.80 20.81 9.79
CA GLU A 257 -1.06 19.37 9.94
C GLU A 257 -0.27 18.57 8.92
N GLN A 258 -0.18 19.02 7.66
CA GLN A 258 0.65 18.38 6.64
C GLN A 258 2.14 18.38 7.04
N ALA A 259 2.65 19.48 7.58
CA ALA A 259 4.03 19.56 8.04
C ALA A 259 4.30 18.61 9.23
N ARG A 260 3.36 18.52 10.18
CA ARG A 260 3.42 17.58 11.31
C ARG A 260 3.39 16.14 10.86
N LEU A 261 2.56 15.82 9.86
CA LEU A 261 2.48 14.50 9.27
C LEU A 261 3.81 14.10 8.62
N ASN A 262 4.41 14.99 7.83
CA ASN A 262 5.73 14.77 7.24
C ASN A 262 6.81 14.56 8.31
N LEU A 263 6.78 15.33 9.40
CA LEU A 263 7.68 15.13 10.54
C LEU A 263 7.49 13.77 11.21
N SER A 264 6.24 13.31 11.35
CA SER A 264 5.96 11.99 11.92
C SER A 264 6.50 10.85 11.04
N TYR A 265 6.52 11.02 9.74
CA TYR A 265 7.08 10.04 8.78
C TYR A 265 8.61 9.92 8.84
N CYS A 266 9.30 10.83 9.54
CA CYS A 266 10.72 10.68 9.82
C CYS A 266 11.01 9.51 10.75
N GLU A 267 10.04 9.04 11.53
CA GLU A 267 10.13 7.83 12.33
C GLU A 267 9.46 6.68 11.58
N VAL A 268 10.27 5.82 10.99
CA VAL A 268 9.76 4.61 10.32
C VAL A 268 9.55 3.54 11.37
N ARG A 269 8.31 3.07 11.50
CA ARG A 269 7.89 2.06 12.48
C ARG A 269 7.34 0.81 11.79
N ALA A 270 7.43 -0.33 12.49
CA ALA A 270 6.90 -1.60 12.01
C ALA A 270 5.35 -1.57 11.95
N PRO A 271 4.73 -1.89 10.79
CA PRO A 271 3.28 -1.93 10.66
C PRO A 271 2.66 -3.20 11.25
N SER A 272 3.45 -4.27 11.42
CA SER A 272 3.04 -5.58 11.93
C SER A 272 4.17 -6.25 12.67
N ASP A 273 3.83 -7.30 13.43
CA ASP A 273 4.78 -8.24 14.00
C ASP A 273 5.47 -9.04 12.88
N GLY A 274 6.74 -9.41 13.07
CA GLY A 274 7.44 -10.26 12.12
C GLY A 274 8.96 -10.17 12.19
N TRP A 275 9.62 -10.88 11.28
CA TRP A 275 11.09 -10.89 11.15
C TRP A 275 11.52 -9.95 10.03
N ILE A 276 12.53 -9.11 10.34
CA ILE A 276 13.16 -8.25 9.35
C ILE A 276 13.98 -9.10 8.38
N THR A 277 13.77 -8.86 7.08
CA THR A 277 14.55 -9.48 6.02
C THR A 277 14.93 -8.45 4.95
N ARG A 278 15.97 -8.74 4.15
CA ARG A 278 16.38 -7.92 3.00
C ARG A 278 16.57 -6.44 3.33
N ARG A 279 17.30 -6.15 4.41
CA ARG A 279 17.60 -4.78 4.79
C ARG A 279 18.60 -4.15 3.81
N ASN A 280 18.18 -3.10 3.11
CA ASN A 280 18.97 -2.35 2.12
C ASN A 280 19.35 -0.95 2.64
N VAL A 281 19.30 -0.71 3.95
CA VAL A 281 19.55 0.59 4.56
C VAL A 281 20.66 0.50 5.60
N ASN A 282 21.52 1.51 5.65
CA ASN A 282 22.57 1.64 6.64
C ASN A 282 22.49 3.03 7.32
N TYR A 283 23.11 3.15 8.49
CA TYR A 283 23.33 4.45 9.11
C TYR A 283 24.04 5.40 8.16
N GLY A 284 23.57 6.64 8.05
CA GLY A 284 24.11 7.65 7.14
C GLY A 284 23.65 7.52 5.67
N SER A 285 22.89 6.49 5.30
CA SER A 285 22.32 6.37 3.95
C SER A 285 21.30 7.47 3.67
N PHE A 286 21.31 8.00 2.44
CA PHE A 286 20.25 8.86 1.96
C PHE A 286 19.09 8.02 1.42
N LEU A 287 17.90 8.27 1.93
CA LEU A 287 16.66 7.59 1.53
C LEU A 287 15.84 8.48 0.61
N GLN A 288 15.20 7.86 -0.38
CA GLN A 288 14.19 8.49 -1.21
C GLN A 288 12.82 7.92 -0.88
N ALA A 289 11.79 8.77 -0.87
CA ALA A 289 10.43 8.34 -0.64
C ALA A 289 10.00 7.26 -1.66
N GLY A 290 9.34 6.20 -1.17
CA GLY A 290 8.85 5.08 -2.00
C GLY A 290 9.87 4.00 -2.35
N VAL A 291 11.15 4.16 -2.02
CA VAL A 291 12.17 3.13 -2.26
C VAL A 291 12.14 2.08 -1.14
N SER A 292 12.14 0.80 -1.50
CA SER A 292 12.13 -0.29 -0.53
C SER A 292 13.37 -0.29 0.36
N LEU A 293 13.17 -0.27 1.67
CA LEU A 293 14.24 -0.28 2.69
C LEU A 293 14.52 -1.68 3.23
N LEU A 294 13.45 -2.42 3.52
CA LEU A 294 13.49 -3.74 4.12
C LEU A 294 12.15 -4.44 3.92
N SER A 295 12.08 -5.72 4.22
CA SER A 295 10.84 -6.47 4.26
C SER A 295 10.64 -7.06 5.65
N ILE A 296 9.39 -7.09 6.11
CA ILE A 296 8.97 -7.77 7.34
C ILE A 296 8.15 -8.98 6.94
N VAL A 297 8.60 -10.17 7.32
CA VAL A 297 7.87 -11.43 7.14
C VAL A 297 6.99 -11.65 8.35
N ALA A 298 5.69 -11.67 8.13
CA ALA A 298 4.71 -11.96 9.18
C ALA A 298 4.83 -13.40 9.68
N PRO A 299 4.45 -13.69 10.94
CA PRO A 299 4.52 -15.04 11.50
C PRO A 299 3.53 -16.02 10.86
N ASP A 300 2.50 -15.52 10.16
CA ASP A 300 1.48 -16.33 9.50
C ASP A 300 2.04 -16.90 8.19
N VAL A 301 2.61 -18.10 8.27
CA VAL A 301 3.18 -18.83 7.13
C VAL A 301 2.26 -20.00 6.78
N TRP A 302 2.09 -20.22 5.47
CA TRP A 302 1.39 -21.38 4.91
C TRP A 302 2.30 -22.12 3.93
N VAL A 303 1.85 -23.25 3.42
CA VAL A 303 2.56 -24.00 2.38
C VAL A 303 1.80 -23.89 1.06
N THR A 304 2.49 -23.50 0.02
CA THR A 304 2.00 -23.57 -1.36
C THR A 304 2.57 -24.82 -2.01
N ALA A 305 1.71 -25.81 -2.24
CA ALA A 305 2.10 -27.12 -2.78
C ALA A 305 1.54 -27.30 -4.20
N ASN A 306 2.42 -27.57 -5.15
CA ASN A 306 2.08 -27.77 -6.56
C ASN A 306 1.79 -29.24 -6.85
N PHE A 307 0.53 -29.63 -6.81
CA PHE A 307 0.10 -30.99 -7.14
C PHE A 307 -0.16 -31.18 -8.63
N LYS A 308 0.06 -32.39 -9.13
CA LYS A 308 -0.30 -32.74 -10.51
C LYS A 308 -1.82 -32.71 -10.67
N GLU A 309 -2.30 -32.24 -11.81
CA GLU A 309 -3.72 -32.20 -12.15
C GLU A 309 -4.44 -33.53 -11.84
N THR A 310 -3.78 -34.67 -12.10
CA THR A 310 -4.32 -36.00 -11.85
C THR A 310 -4.50 -36.37 -10.37
N GLN A 311 -3.88 -35.63 -9.47
CA GLN A 311 -3.98 -35.86 -8.01
C GLN A 311 -5.12 -35.06 -7.36
N LEU A 312 -5.65 -34.03 -8.07
CA LEU A 312 -6.66 -33.10 -7.54
C LEU A 312 -8.07 -33.68 -7.45
N GLU A 313 -8.37 -34.75 -8.23
CA GLU A 313 -9.72 -35.30 -8.32
C GLU A 313 -10.36 -35.57 -6.96
N ARG A 314 -9.57 -36.07 -6.02
CA ARG A 314 -10.01 -36.48 -4.67
C ARG A 314 -9.67 -35.48 -3.58
N MET A 315 -8.89 -34.42 -3.87
CA MET A 315 -8.52 -33.41 -2.89
C MET A 315 -9.68 -32.45 -2.62
N ARG A 316 -9.92 -32.18 -1.36
CA ARG A 316 -10.97 -31.25 -0.92
C ARG A 316 -10.44 -30.30 0.16
N PRO A 317 -10.92 -29.05 0.23
CA PRO A 317 -10.68 -28.22 1.38
C PRO A 317 -11.06 -28.93 2.69
N GLY A 318 -10.19 -28.83 3.69
CA GLY A 318 -10.33 -29.51 4.98
C GLY A 318 -9.70 -30.92 5.04
N ASP A 319 -9.08 -31.43 3.98
CA ASP A 319 -8.29 -32.64 4.04
C ASP A 319 -7.03 -32.43 4.88
N LYS A 320 -6.72 -33.39 5.75
CA LYS A 320 -5.55 -33.32 6.65
C LYS A 320 -4.27 -33.53 5.87
N VAL A 321 -3.24 -32.82 6.29
CA VAL A 321 -1.92 -32.86 5.68
C VAL A 321 -0.85 -32.92 6.77
N ASP A 322 0.08 -33.85 6.61
CA ASP A 322 1.34 -33.86 7.32
C ASP A 322 2.38 -33.13 6.48
N LEU A 323 3.17 -32.26 7.11
CA LEU A 323 4.15 -31.41 6.45
C LEU A 323 5.54 -31.73 7.01
N GLU A 324 6.43 -32.17 6.16
CA GLU A 324 7.84 -32.36 6.45
C GLU A 324 8.63 -31.21 5.82
N VAL A 325 9.31 -30.42 6.66
CA VAL A 325 10.11 -29.27 6.22
C VAL A 325 11.57 -29.69 6.16
N ASP A 326 12.20 -29.60 5.00
CA ASP A 326 13.58 -30.09 4.78
C ASP A 326 14.60 -29.41 5.71
N ALA A 327 14.39 -28.13 6.01
CA ALA A 327 15.26 -27.37 6.93
C ALA A 327 15.18 -27.84 8.39
N TYR A 328 14.06 -28.49 8.78
CA TYR A 328 13.77 -28.91 10.16
C TYR A 328 13.19 -30.34 10.17
N SER A 329 13.98 -31.31 9.77
CA SER A 329 13.54 -32.70 9.59
C SER A 329 12.97 -33.41 10.84
N LYS A 330 13.14 -32.82 12.03
CA LYS A 330 12.56 -33.33 13.31
C LYS A 330 11.26 -32.63 13.68
N LEU A 331 10.85 -31.59 12.90
CA LEU A 331 9.64 -30.82 13.18
C LEU A 331 8.47 -31.45 12.44
N GLU A 332 7.62 -32.15 13.16
CA GLU A 332 6.37 -32.69 12.61
C GLU A 332 5.31 -31.59 12.62
N LEU A 333 4.92 -31.13 11.46
CA LEU A 333 3.86 -30.15 11.31
C LEU A 333 2.63 -30.80 10.71
N HIS A 334 1.47 -30.40 11.24
CA HIS A 334 0.18 -30.81 10.74
C HIS A 334 -0.58 -29.58 10.23
N GLY A 335 -1.37 -29.79 9.22
CA GLY A 335 -2.17 -28.75 8.62
C GLY A 335 -3.37 -29.33 7.87
N HIS A 336 -4.05 -28.47 7.15
CA HIS A 336 -5.15 -28.85 6.28
C HIS A 336 -5.14 -28.07 4.98
N ILE A 337 -5.77 -28.64 3.96
CA ILE A 337 -5.99 -27.93 2.70
C ILE A 337 -6.99 -26.79 2.96
N ASP A 338 -6.57 -25.54 2.71
CA ASP A 338 -7.42 -24.37 2.74
C ASP A 338 -8.16 -24.21 1.40
N SER A 339 -7.41 -24.19 0.33
CA SER A 339 -7.96 -23.92 -1.00
C SER A 339 -7.10 -24.52 -2.11
N VAL A 340 -7.73 -24.76 -3.25
CA VAL A 340 -7.08 -25.17 -4.49
C VAL A 340 -7.22 -24.03 -5.49
N GLN A 341 -6.11 -23.60 -6.09
CA GLN A 341 -6.12 -22.51 -7.06
C GLN A 341 -6.92 -22.92 -8.32
N LEU A 342 -7.78 -22.04 -8.82
CA LEU A 342 -8.56 -22.26 -10.03
C LEU A 342 -7.71 -21.97 -11.30
N GLY A 343 -6.71 -22.80 -11.53
CA GLY A 343 -5.84 -22.74 -12.70
C GLY A 343 -4.43 -23.23 -12.43
N SER A 344 -3.72 -23.63 -13.48
CA SER A 344 -2.35 -24.12 -13.36
C SER A 344 -1.37 -22.97 -13.06
N GLY A 345 -0.29 -23.29 -12.34
CA GLY A 345 0.76 -22.32 -12.03
C GLY A 345 1.39 -21.70 -13.28
N SER A 346 1.51 -22.48 -14.37
CA SER A 346 2.04 -22.00 -15.66
C SER A 346 1.15 -20.91 -16.30
N ARG A 347 -0.16 -20.94 -16.09
CA ARG A 347 -1.09 -19.95 -16.65
C ARG A 347 -0.95 -18.58 -16.02
N PHE A 348 -0.61 -18.56 -14.73
CA PHE A 348 -0.46 -17.32 -13.94
C PHE A 348 1.00 -16.90 -13.75
N SER A 349 1.94 -17.62 -14.40
CA SER A 349 3.34 -17.21 -14.42
C SER A 349 3.52 -15.90 -15.19
N ALA A 350 4.44 -15.05 -14.76
CA ALA A 350 4.82 -13.84 -15.48
C ALA A 350 5.37 -14.14 -16.89
N PHE A 351 5.90 -15.36 -17.10
CA PHE A 351 6.37 -15.86 -18.39
C PHE A 351 5.71 -17.23 -18.66
N PRO A 352 4.48 -17.25 -19.20
CA PRO A 352 3.84 -18.50 -19.58
C PRO A 352 4.68 -19.24 -20.61
N ALA A 353 4.86 -20.55 -20.41
CA ALA A 353 5.56 -21.37 -21.39
C ALA A 353 4.71 -21.46 -22.68
N GLU A 354 5.14 -20.77 -23.75
CA GLU A 354 4.58 -20.92 -25.09
C GLU A 354 5.34 -22.01 -25.87
N ASN A 355 4.61 -22.96 -26.41
CA ASN A 355 5.20 -23.97 -27.31
C ASN A 355 5.53 -23.32 -28.66
N ALA A 356 6.79 -22.99 -28.87
CA ALA A 356 7.29 -22.33 -30.08
C ALA A 356 7.13 -23.18 -31.41
N THR A 357 6.74 -24.42 -31.29
CA THR A 357 6.72 -25.37 -32.47
C THR A 357 5.33 -25.66 -33.05
N GLY A 358 4.26 -25.02 -32.52
CA GLY A 358 2.89 -25.19 -33.05
C GLY A 358 2.25 -26.56 -32.83
N ASN A 359 2.97 -27.53 -32.27
CA ASN A 359 2.43 -28.84 -31.91
C ASN A 359 2.00 -28.86 -30.46
N PHE A 360 0.71 -29.06 -30.21
CA PHE A 360 0.18 -29.20 -28.84
C PHE A 360 0.59 -30.56 -28.26
N VAL A 361 1.53 -30.57 -27.32
CA VAL A 361 1.85 -31.76 -26.51
C VAL A 361 1.15 -31.63 -25.17
N LYS A 362 0.30 -32.60 -24.84
CA LYS A 362 -0.34 -32.64 -23.51
C LYS A 362 0.72 -32.93 -22.44
N ILE A 363 1.09 -31.91 -21.68
CA ILE A 363 1.94 -32.03 -20.50
C ILE A 363 1.07 -31.97 -19.23
N VAL A 364 1.45 -32.75 -18.22
CA VAL A 364 0.76 -32.71 -16.92
C VAL A 364 0.99 -31.35 -16.28
N GLN A 365 -0.10 -30.63 -16.05
CA GLN A 365 -0.05 -29.33 -15.39
C GLN A 365 0.05 -29.50 -13.88
N ARG A 366 0.71 -28.56 -13.20
CA ARG A 366 0.71 -28.46 -11.74
C ARG A 366 -0.21 -27.35 -11.31
N VAL A 367 -0.97 -27.61 -10.25
CA VAL A 367 -1.95 -26.67 -9.69
C VAL A 367 -1.55 -26.37 -8.24
N PRO A 368 -1.36 -25.11 -7.87
CA PRO A 368 -1.06 -24.73 -6.50
C PRO A 368 -2.23 -25.02 -5.56
N VAL A 369 -1.92 -25.64 -4.45
CA VAL A 369 -2.83 -25.91 -3.33
C VAL A 369 -2.27 -25.21 -2.10
N LYS A 370 -3.08 -24.37 -1.47
CA LYS A 370 -2.74 -23.69 -0.23
C LYS A 370 -3.06 -24.59 0.94
N ILE A 371 -2.06 -24.82 1.79
CA ILE A 371 -2.15 -25.63 3.00
C ILE A 371 -1.83 -24.74 4.20
N VAL A 372 -2.77 -24.62 5.11
CA VAL A 372 -2.60 -23.88 6.37
C VAL A 372 -1.99 -24.80 7.42
N ILE A 373 -1.02 -24.29 8.16
CA ILE A 373 -0.33 -24.99 9.22
C ILE A 373 -1.13 -24.80 10.52
N ASP A 374 -1.65 -25.90 11.07
CA ASP A 374 -2.42 -25.89 12.33
C ASP A 374 -1.53 -26.03 13.57
N SER A 375 -0.31 -26.57 13.39
CA SER A 375 0.65 -26.76 14.47
C SER A 375 1.24 -25.43 14.92
N ALA A 376 1.37 -25.25 16.24
CA ALA A 376 2.07 -24.08 16.79
C ALA A 376 3.55 -24.13 16.40
N LEU A 377 4.04 -23.08 15.76
CA LEU A 377 5.43 -22.95 15.36
C LEU A 377 6.29 -22.57 16.59
N PRO A 378 7.40 -23.28 16.83
CA PRO A 378 8.35 -22.91 17.88
C PRO A 378 8.97 -21.53 17.55
N ARG A 379 9.08 -20.64 18.54
CA ARG A 379 9.66 -19.29 18.35
C ARG A 379 11.15 -19.31 18.01
N ASP A 380 11.85 -20.35 18.42
CA ASP A 380 13.28 -20.60 18.17
C ASP A 380 13.56 -21.18 16.78
N GLN A 381 12.53 -21.64 16.08
CA GLN A 381 12.62 -22.19 14.72
C GLN A 381 11.56 -21.54 13.80
N PRO A 382 11.71 -20.25 13.50
CA PRO A 382 10.76 -19.57 12.61
C PRO A 382 10.83 -20.18 11.21
N LEU A 383 9.68 -20.43 10.61
CA LEU A 383 9.62 -20.86 9.21
C LEU A 383 9.87 -19.63 8.32
N GLY A 384 11.02 -19.63 7.65
CA GLY A 384 11.30 -18.66 6.59
C GLY A 384 10.43 -18.93 5.36
N LEU A 385 10.29 -17.94 4.48
CA LEU A 385 9.61 -18.12 3.20
C LEU A 385 10.52 -18.81 2.19
N GLY A 386 9.94 -19.67 1.33
CA GLY A 386 10.66 -20.37 0.28
C GLY A 386 11.43 -21.61 0.76
N LEU A 387 11.18 -22.11 1.96
CA LEU A 387 11.73 -23.38 2.41
C LEU A 387 11.00 -24.53 1.71
N SER A 388 11.75 -25.55 1.28
CA SER A 388 11.20 -26.77 0.68
C SER A 388 10.43 -27.56 1.72
N VAL A 389 9.24 -28.05 1.29
CA VAL A 389 8.34 -28.83 2.15
C VAL A 389 7.83 -30.03 1.34
N THR A 390 7.72 -31.17 2.00
CA THR A 390 7.06 -32.34 1.44
C THR A 390 5.71 -32.56 2.12
N PRO A 391 4.60 -32.10 1.52
CA PRO A 391 3.27 -32.32 2.06
C PRO A 391 2.76 -33.72 1.72
N LYS A 392 2.13 -34.37 2.70
CA LYS A 392 1.47 -35.65 2.59
C LYS A 392 -0.01 -35.49 2.91
N VAL A 393 -0.82 -35.42 1.87
CA VAL A 393 -2.27 -35.23 1.97
C VAL A 393 -2.97 -36.57 2.14
N TYR A 394 -3.87 -36.65 3.12
CA TYR A 394 -4.73 -37.80 3.35
C TYR A 394 -6.07 -37.59 2.66
N LEU A 395 -6.26 -38.30 1.54
CA LEU A 395 -7.47 -38.23 0.74
C LEU A 395 -8.60 -39.02 1.37
N LYS A 396 -9.78 -38.43 1.44
CA LYS A 396 -11.01 -39.09 1.91
C LYS A 396 -11.66 -39.96 0.85
#